data_2b278eafb3eb92e48d01923ef60c723a
#
_entry.id   2b278eafb3eb92e48d01923ef60c723a
#
_cell.length_a   1.000
_cell.length_b   1.000
_cell.length_c   1.000
_cell.angle_alpha   90.00
_cell.angle_beta   90.00
_cell.angle_gamma   90.00
#
_symmetry.space_group_name_H-M   'P 1'
#
loop_
_entity.id
_entity.type
_entity.pdbx_description
1 polymer ?
#
loop_
_entity_poly.entity_id
_entity_poly.type
_entity_poly.pdbx_seq_one_letter_code
_entity_poly.pdbx_strand_id
1 'polypeptide(L)'
;MPMFGKYADQNYMKASKLGPDNNQQGIIMTSACDPGLLHPREARAEFRKNNLTHISCSQFCAGYLQANIACLPSNMADDFELLCAKNSSAFPHLYRSQPGEVSALPLASDSDVRTDLPLYAISEDGVLTKHATDLLDIPWEDMVTFYFGCSFSFDHLLLASNVPVRHMIEKRDPPTYTSDIPFLPQGPFAGNMVVSLRTIPREFVQKVAEVCTPLDFAHGAPIHIGDPKIIGIEDFLHPPFGDGPVVREDDVFIFWGCGISATEVVTSAKPRIAVTLSPRCVGSLFITDLRVMECYEERKKESQQNHLSPKVVFLSESPQFASLVSQQAIDQITAKRNELISQIQKSTDGVVQPTGSLLKSAMFLSHASSVAIVTEGVKMRQLEAVVCLAKALLAQEKEITILTSESIVSEWWAFLNKCEAKGILQKCISVTSLKAHAVVQSLGPRFFSSSLNSVVTVNKEGTLAVQSMLSMGEDIRDVNQINIAAPNENACWLDPSMVAMATYILHACPIHDRYVRRGRGEHIVRPKEEFLLSPKQVLEIALGK
;
A
#
# COMPACT_ATOMS: atom_id res chain seq x y z
N MET A 1 26.57 -9.35 -21.28
CA MET A 1 26.88 -8.33 -22.29
C MET A 1 26.33 -8.79 -23.62
N PRO A 2 25.76 -8.04 -24.46
CA PRO A 2 25.01 -6.79 -24.48
C PRO A 2 23.63 -6.99 -25.16
N MET A 3 22.59 -7.31 -24.41
CA MET A 3 21.24 -7.38 -25.01
C MET A 3 20.32 -6.21 -24.58
N PHE A 4 20.67 -5.50 -23.53
CA PHE A 4 19.80 -4.46 -22.98
C PHE A 4 19.92 -3.09 -23.66
N GLY A 5 21.09 -2.71 -24.15
CA GLY A 5 21.25 -1.45 -24.89
C GLY A 5 20.48 -1.41 -26.22
N LYS A 6 20.26 -2.55 -26.87
CA LYS A 6 19.52 -2.61 -28.14
C LYS A 6 17.99 -2.56 -27.97
N TYR A 7 17.45 -3.03 -26.84
CA TYR A 7 15.99 -3.04 -26.62
C TYR A 7 15.46 -1.72 -26.06
N ALA A 8 16.21 -1.05 -25.19
CA ALA A 8 15.86 0.30 -24.73
C ALA A 8 15.90 1.29 -25.90
N ASP A 9 16.93 1.24 -26.76
CA ASP A 9 17.06 2.08 -27.93
C ASP A 9 15.93 1.88 -28.96
N GLN A 10 15.49 0.63 -29.21
CA GLN A 10 14.48 0.38 -30.25
C GLN A 10 13.07 0.79 -29.83
N ASN A 11 12.68 0.66 -28.56
CA ASN A 11 11.36 1.07 -28.09
C ASN A 11 11.29 2.59 -27.83
N TYR A 12 12.38 3.18 -27.34
CA TYR A 12 12.49 4.62 -27.18
C TYR A 12 12.51 5.36 -28.53
N MET A 13 13.24 4.83 -29.52
CA MET A 13 13.30 5.38 -30.88
C MET A 13 11.98 5.22 -31.66
N LYS A 14 11.15 4.22 -31.37
CA LYS A 14 9.81 4.09 -31.98
C LYS A 14 8.81 5.09 -31.42
N ALA A 15 8.90 5.44 -30.14
CA ALA A 15 8.05 6.46 -29.51
C ALA A 15 8.37 7.89 -30.00
N SER A 16 9.63 8.17 -30.38
CA SER A 16 10.07 9.49 -30.83
C SER A 16 9.71 9.84 -32.29
N LYS A 17 9.08 8.94 -33.05
CA LYS A 17 8.73 9.17 -34.47
C LYS A 17 7.30 9.62 -34.74
N LEU A 18 6.50 9.90 -33.71
CA LEU A 18 5.19 10.54 -33.87
C LEU A 18 5.38 12.05 -33.71
N GLY A 19 5.13 12.79 -34.80
CA GLY A 19 5.45 14.20 -34.99
C GLY A 19 4.72 15.19 -34.07
N PRO A 20 5.18 16.45 -34.06
CA PRO A 20 4.80 17.45 -33.07
C PRO A 20 3.53 18.20 -33.45
N ASP A 21 2.62 18.38 -32.50
CA ASP A 21 1.63 19.47 -32.53
C ASP A 21 2.16 20.66 -31.71
N ASN A 22 2.15 21.81 -32.38
CA ASN A 22 2.70 23.07 -31.92
C ASN A 22 1.82 23.74 -30.86
N ASN A 23 2.37 24.03 -29.67
CA ASN A 23 2.32 25.35 -29.03
C ASN A 23 2.90 25.32 -27.59
N GLN A 24 4.22 25.39 -27.48
CA GLN A 24 4.87 25.95 -26.29
C GLN A 24 6.25 26.49 -26.75
N GLN A 25 6.45 27.77 -26.58
CA GLN A 25 7.77 28.39 -26.77
C GLN A 25 8.72 27.89 -25.69
N GLY A 26 9.44 26.81 -25.98
CA GLY A 26 10.50 26.23 -25.17
C GLY A 26 11.85 26.72 -25.70
N ILE A 27 12.71 27.11 -24.82
CA ILE A 27 14.10 27.54 -25.04
C ILE A 27 14.85 26.44 -25.82
N ILE A 28 15.46 26.86 -26.92
CA ILE A 28 16.22 26.04 -27.85
C ILE A 28 17.46 25.47 -27.13
N MET A 29 17.47 24.15 -26.90
CA MET A 29 18.71 23.42 -26.62
C MET A 29 19.63 23.48 -27.84
N THR A 30 20.80 24.03 -27.69
CA THR A 30 21.86 23.93 -28.71
C THR A 30 22.45 22.54 -28.69
N SER A 31 22.19 21.80 -29.76
CA SER A 31 22.61 20.42 -30.10
C SER A 31 21.92 19.26 -29.37
N ALA A 32 21.25 18.54 -30.15
CA ALA A 32 20.64 17.23 -30.21
C ALA A 32 21.16 16.11 -29.28
N CYS A 33 21.24 16.28 -27.97
CA CYS A 33 21.48 15.17 -27.06
C CYS A 33 20.19 14.84 -26.28
N ASP A 34 19.71 13.59 -26.42
CA ASP A 34 18.60 13.07 -25.62
C ASP A 34 19.02 13.04 -24.14
N PRO A 35 18.30 13.73 -23.22
CA PRO A 35 18.64 13.73 -21.79
C PRO A 35 18.78 12.32 -21.19
N GLY A 36 18.03 11.35 -21.71
CA GLY A 36 18.09 9.96 -21.27
C GLY A 36 19.42 9.28 -21.54
N LEU A 37 20.20 9.78 -22.51
CA LEU A 37 21.50 9.25 -22.86
C LEU A 37 22.67 9.90 -22.12
N LEU A 38 22.42 10.97 -21.36
CA LEU A 38 23.47 11.63 -20.58
C LEU A 38 24.03 10.71 -19.49
N HIS A 39 25.34 10.82 -19.28
CA HIS A 39 25.93 10.22 -18.09
C HIS A 39 25.57 11.07 -16.85
N PRO A 40 25.35 10.50 -15.65
CA PRO A 40 24.99 11.22 -14.42
C PRO A 40 25.85 12.45 -14.13
N ARG A 41 27.16 12.35 -14.31
CA ARG A 41 28.11 13.45 -14.16
C ARG A 41 27.81 14.62 -15.12
N GLU A 42 27.44 14.34 -16.36
CA GLU A 42 27.08 15.36 -17.35
C GLU A 42 25.76 16.03 -16.96
N ALA A 43 24.78 15.26 -16.54
CA ALA A 43 23.50 15.80 -16.06
C ALA A 43 23.68 16.72 -14.84
N ARG A 44 24.45 16.30 -13.82
CA ARG A 44 24.78 17.15 -12.68
C ARG A 44 25.53 18.43 -13.11
N ALA A 45 26.44 18.34 -14.07
CA ALA A 45 27.13 19.51 -14.62
C ALA A 45 26.17 20.51 -15.31
N GLU A 46 25.13 20.01 -15.98
CA GLU A 46 24.09 20.87 -16.57
C GLU A 46 23.19 21.52 -15.50
N PHE A 47 22.85 20.80 -14.41
CA PHE A 47 22.11 21.37 -13.27
C PHE A 47 22.88 22.52 -12.64
N ARG A 48 24.20 22.39 -12.40
CA ARG A 48 25.07 23.44 -11.87
C ARG A 48 25.08 24.71 -12.74
N LYS A 49 24.75 24.62 -14.02
CA LYS A 49 24.64 25.75 -14.92
C LYS A 49 23.24 26.38 -14.95
N ASN A 50 22.31 25.88 -14.18
CA ASN A 50 20.89 26.28 -14.16
C ASN A 50 20.17 26.15 -15.51
N ASN A 51 20.65 25.28 -16.40
CA ASN A 51 20.11 25.14 -17.76
C ASN A 51 18.83 24.30 -17.85
N LEU A 52 18.48 23.52 -16.83
CA LEU A 52 17.50 22.43 -16.92
C LEU A 52 16.40 22.50 -15.83
N THR A 53 16.11 23.70 -15.32
CA THR A 53 15.16 23.93 -14.22
C THR A 53 13.69 23.59 -14.53
N HIS A 54 13.37 23.34 -15.80
CA HIS A 54 12.00 23.11 -16.26
C HIS A 54 11.75 21.69 -16.79
N ILE A 55 12.75 20.81 -16.72
CA ILE A 55 12.65 19.45 -17.24
C ILE A 55 12.61 18.46 -16.08
N SER A 56 11.63 17.55 -16.10
CA SER A 56 11.55 16.47 -15.12
C SER A 56 12.76 15.55 -15.21
N CYS A 57 13.38 15.22 -14.06
CA CYS A 57 14.49 14.27 -14.01
C CYS A 57 14.10 12.84 -14.45
N SER A 58 12.80 12.52 -14.55
CA SER A 58 12.32 11.26 -15.12
C SER A 58 12.86 11.00 -16.53
N GLN A 59 13.27 12.05 -17.26
CA GLN A 59 13.78 11.98 -18.62
C GLN A 59 15.32 11.88 -18.68
N PHE A 60 16.02 11.96 -17.55
CA PHE A 60 17.48 11.98 -17.51
C PHE A 60 18.08 10.62 -17.18
N CYS A 61 19.25 10.34 -17.73
CA CYS A 61 20.15 9.26 -17.34
C CYS A 61 19.42 7.90 -17.21
N ALA A 62 18.77 7.44 -18.27
CA ALA A 62 18.03 6.20 -18.27
C ALA A 62 18.85 5.02 -17.72
N GLY A 63 18.26 4.28 -16.75
CA GLY A 63 18.89 3.13 -16.10
C GLY A 63 19.82 3.46 -14.94
N TYR A 64 19.96 4.74 -14.55
CA TYR A 64 20.64 5.14 -13.33
C TYR A 64 19.65 5.40 -12.18
N LEU A 65 20.07 5.12 -10.95
CA LEU A 65 19.28 5.33 -9.76
C LEU A 65 19.15 6.83 -9.49
N GLN A 66 17.93 7.27 -9.22
CA GLN A 66 17.61 8.64 -8.86
C GLN A 66 17.19 8.70 -7.39
N ALA A 67 17.56 9.78 -6.71
CA ALA A 67 17.29 9.94 -5.30
C ALA A 67 16.56 11.25 -4.99
N ASN A 68 15.57 11.14 -4.09
CA ASN A 68 15.02 12.30 -3.37
C ASN A 68 15.99 12.72 -2.28
N ILE A 69 15.93 13.97 -1.83
CA ILE A 69 16.73 14.47 -0.72
C ILE A 69 15.88 15.09 0.39
N ALA A 70 16.39 15.02 1.61
CA ALA A 70 16.00 15.89 2.72
C ALA A 70 17.26 16.32 3.48
N CYS A 71 17.44 17.63 3.64
CA CYS A 71 18.55 18.18 4.40
C CYS A 71 17.99 18.86 5.66
N LEU A 72 18.53 18.50 6.82
CA LEU A 72 18.05 18.89 8.13
C LEU A 72 19.23 19.26 9.05
N PRO A 73 19.02 20.10 10.09
CA PRO A 73 20.03 20.31 11.13
C PRO A 73 20.41 19.00 11.82
N SER A 74 21.68 18.86 12.20
CA SER A 74 22.25 17.63 12.76
C SER A 74 21.52 17.13 14.03
N ASN A 75 21.00 18.05 14.84
CA ASN A 75 20.26 17.71 16.05
C ASN A 75 18.90 17.02 15.82
N MET A 76 18.42 16.97 14.58
CA MET A 76 17.19 16.28 14.20
C MET A 76 17.45 15.01 13.36
N ALA A 77 18.70 14.79 12.97
CA ALA A 77 19.07 13.76 12.00
C ALA A 77 18.79 12.33 12.48
N ASP A 78 19.05 12.02 13.75
CA ASP A 78 18.84 10.68 14.30
C ASP A 78 17.36 10.29 14.37
N ASP A 79 16.49 11.21 14.79
CA ASP A 79 15.05 10.99 14.78
C ASP A 79 14.53 10.83 13.35
N PHE A 80 15.06 11.60 12.40
CA PHE A 80 14.65 11.47 11.00
C PHE A 80 15.11 10.15 10.38
N GLU A 81 16.31 9.66 10.70
CA GLU A 81 16.77 8.35 10.25
C GLU A 81 15.88 7.21 10.79
N LEU A 82 15.50 7.28 12.06
CA LEU A 82 14.58 6.33 12.66
C LEU A 82 13.18 6.39 12.03
N LEU A 83 12.68 7.60 11.70
CA LEU A 83 11.45 7.75 10.93
C LEU A 83 11.55 7.04 9.57
N CYS A 84 12.67 7.25 8.85
CA CYS A 84 12.90 6.62 7.55
C CYS A 84 12.91 5.09 7.66
N ALA A 85 13.60 4.54 8.66
CA ALA A 85 13.65 3.11 8.92
C ALA A 85 12.26 2.51 9.22
N LYS A 86 11.43 3.22 9.99
CA LYS A 86 10.04 2.82 10.29
C LYS A 86 9.13 2.90 9.07
N ASN A 87 9.41 3.78 8.10
CA ASN A 87 8.58 4.09 6.93
C ASN A 87 9.34 3.87 5.61
N SER A 88 10.08 2.78 5.50
CA SER A 88 10.99 2.51 4.39
C SER A 88 10.34 2.50 3.00
N SER A 89 9.02 2.24 2.92
CA SER A 89 8.29 2.32 1.64
C SER A 89 8.17 3.76 1.10
N ALA A 90 8.16 4.77 1.97
CA ALA A 90 8.18 6.18 1.56
C ALA A 90 9.61 6.72 1.48
N PHE A 91 10.49 6.25 2.37
CA PHE A 91 11.86 6.70 2.52
C PHE A 91 12.86 5.54 2.33
N PRO A 92 13.02 4.98 1.12
CA PRO A 92 14.02 3.95 0.85
C PRO A 92 15.42 4.53 0.98
N HIS A 93 15.99 4.43 2.17
CA HIS A 93 17.23 5.08 2.56
C HIS A 93 18.44 4.54 1.78
N LEU A 94 19.17 5.42 1.11
CA LEU A 94 20.37 5.11 0.34
C LEU A 94 21.64 5.55 1.06
N TYR A 95 21.65 6.78 1.58
CA TYR A 95 22.79 7.38 2.22
C TYR A 95 22.37 8.51 3.16
N ARG A 96 23.10 8.65 4.27
CA ARG A 96 23.08 9.78 5.20
C ARG A 96 24.47 10.41 5.23
N SER A 97 24.57 11.71 4.97
CA SER A 97 25.82 12.46 5.06
C SER A 97 26.25 12.69 6.53
N GLN A 98 27.54 13.00 6.73
CA GLN A 98 27.96 13.61 7.98
C GLN A 98 27.52 15.07 8.04
N PRO A 99 27.42 15.69 9.23
CA PRO A 99 27.17 17.13 9.35
C PRO A 99 28.21 17.93 8.54
N GLY A 100 27.73 18.88 7.73
CA GLY A 100 28.59 19.71 6.88
C GLY A 100 29.08 19.06 5.59
N GLU A 101 28.87 17.77 5.39
CA GLU A 101 29.28 17.07 4.18
C GLU A 101 28.36 17.45 3.01
N VAL A 102 28.94 17.90 1.92
CA VAL A 102 28.22 18.28 0.69
C VAL A 102 28.26 17.21 -0.38
N SER A 103 29.21 16.28 -0.27
CA SER A 103 29.41 15.16 -1.21
C SER A 103 28.56 13.97 -0.84
N ALA A 104 28.05 13.27 -1.84
CA ALA A 104 27.42 11.95 -1.68
C ALA A 104 28.34 10.88 -2.28
N LEU A 105 29.59 10.83 -1.88
CA LEU A 105 30.62 9.98 -2.50
C LEU A 105 30.22 8.52 -2.73
N PRO A 106 29.49 7.84 -1.81
CA PRO A 106 29.02 6.47 -2.06
C PRO A 106 28.01 6.37 -3.22
N LEU A 107 27.30 7.45 -3.53
CA LEU A 107 26.26 7.48 -4.57
C LEU A 107 26.76 8.14 -5.86
N ALA A 108 27.66 9.13 -5.75
CA ALA A 108 28.13 9.92 -6.90
C ALA A 108 29.51 10.50 -6.63
N SER A 109 30.45 10.25 -7.53
CA SER A 109 31.89 10.49 -7.34
C SER A 109 32.32 11.96 -7.31
N ASP A 110 31.53 12.87 -7.89
CA ASP A 110 31.85 14.30 -8.05
C ASP A 110 30.69 15.21 -7.61
N SER A 111 29.92 14.76 -6.61
CA SER A 111 28.68 15.43 -6.21
C SER A 111 28.89 16.57 -5.24
N ASP A 112 28.03 17.60 -5.37
CA ASP A 112 27.75 18.61 -4.36
C ASP A 112 26.24 18.78 -4.26
N VAL A 113 25.63 18.34 -3.16
CA VAL A 113 24.18 18.37 -2.97
C VAL A 113 23.61 19.79 -3.06
N ARG A 114 24.43 20.82 -2.88
CA ARG A 114 23.99 22.23 -2.95
C ARG A 114 23.76 22.73 -4.37
N THR A 115 24.22 22.00 -5.39
CA THR A 115 24.19 22.45 -6.80
C THR A 115 23.70 21.39 -7.79
N ASP A 116 23.51 20.14 -7.33
CA ASP A 116 23.32 18.99 -8.20
C ASP A 116 21.86 18.55 -8.38
N LEU A 117 20.91 19.41 -7.98
CA LEU A 117 19.49 19.26 -8.30
C LEU A 117 18.99 20.46 -9.12
N PRO A 118 18.02 20.25 -10.01
CA PRO A 118 17.46 21.36 -10.80
C PRO A 118 16.76 22.44 -9.97
N LEU A 119 16.10 22.06 -8.87
CA LEU A 119 15.33 22.98 -8.05
C LEU A 119 15.14 22.44 -6.62
N TYR A 120 15.41 23.29 -5.65
CA TYR A 120 15.25 23.03 -4.22
C TYR A 120 14.03 23.74 -3.65
N ALA A 121 13.42 23.16 -2.60
CA ALA A 121 12.46 23.82 -1.74
C ALA A 121 13.10 24.06 -0.36
N ILE A 122 13.15 25.32 0.07
CA ILE A 122 13.71 25.72 1.35
C ILE A 122 12.57 26.10 2.28
N SER A 123 12.52 25.47 3.44
CA SER A 123 11.54 25.73 4.48
C SER A 123 12.22 26.20 5.77
N GLU A 124 11.61 27.16 6.44
CA GLU A 124 12.03 27.68 7.74
C GLU A 124 10.86 27.51 8.73
N ASP A 125 11.12 26.95 9.91
CA ASP A 125 10.12 26.67 10.93
C ASP A 125 8.87 25.91 10.41
N GLY A 126 9.11 25.01 9.43
CA GLY A 126 8.08 24.20 8.77
C GLY A 126 7.29 24.93 7.67
N VAL A 127 7.64 26.16 7.32
CA VAL A 127 6.98 26.94 6.27
C VAL A 127 7.89 27.04 5.05
N LEU A 128 7.38 26.67 3.87
CA LEU A 128 8.09 26.86 2.61
C LEU A 128 8.34 28.35 2.37
N THR A 129 9.61 28.80 2.34
CA THR A 129 9.98 30.21 2.18
C THR A 129 10.39 30.55 0.76
N LYS A 130 11.13 29.68 0.09
CA LYS A 130 11.56 29.92 -1.30
C LYS A 130 11.89 28.63 -2.05
N HIS A 131 11.90 28.73 -3.38
CA HIS A 131 12.56 27.77 -4.27
C HIS A 131 13.89 28.35 -4.73
N ALA A 132 14.92 27.53 -4.86
CA ALA A 132 16.25 27.95 -5.28
C ALA A 132 16.88 26.94 -6.25
N THR A 133 17.75 27.39 -7.13
CA THR A 133 18.52 26.56 -8.06
C THR A 133 19.84 26.08 -7.46
N ASP A 134 20.26 26.69 -6.36
CA ASP A 134 21.40 26.26 -5.55
C ASP A 134 21.18 26.62 -4.08
N LEU A 135 22.06 26.11 -3.21
CA LEU A 135 22.04 26.31 -1.77
C LEU A 135 23.34 26.93 -1.24
N LEU A 136 24.11 27.63 -2.10
CA LEU A 136 25.44 28.14 -1.75
C LEU A 136 25.40 29.21 -0.66
N ASP A 137 24.28 29.93 -0.52
CA ASP A 137 24.08 30.95 0.51
C ASP A 137 23.65 30.37 1.87
N ILE A 138 23.38 29.04 1.97
CA ILE A 138 22.95 28.38 3.21
C ILE A 138 24.18 27.91 3.98
N PRO A 139 24.34 28.29 5.28
CA PRO A 139 25.35 27.73 6.15
C PRO A 139 25.16 26.20 6.24
N TRP A 140 26.20 25.45 5.85
CA TRP A 140 26.09 23.99 5.68
C TRP A 140 26.73 23.18 6.80
N GLU A 141 27.47 23.81 7.71
CA GLU A 141 28.31 23.14 8.72
C GLU A 141 27.53 22.21 9.64
N ASP A 142 26.25 22.52 9.88
CA ASP A 142 25.34 21.75 10.73
C ASP A 142 24.28 20.95 9.93
N MET A 143 24.34 20.95 8.62
CA MET A 143 23.35 20.28 7.78
C MET A 143 23.73 18.81 7.53
N VAL A 144 22.74 17.92 7.69
CA VAL A 144 22.81 16.49 7.33
C VAL A 144 21.87 16.23 6.19
N THR A 145 22.36 15.59 5.14
CA THR A 145 21.55 15.23 3.95
C THR A 145 21.21 13.75 3.98
N PHE A 146 19.93 13.46 3.78
CA PHE A 146 19.41 12.12 3.55
C PHE A 146 19.06 11.94 2.09
N TYR A 147 19.44 10.80 1.52
CA TYR A 147 19.15 10.41 0.14
C TYR A 147 18.22 9.21 0.14
N PHE A 148 17.11 9.28 -0.59
CA PHE A 148 16.12 8.22 -0.72
C PHE A 148 15.92 7.86 -2.17
N GLY A 149 15.83 6.57 -2.50
CA GLY A 149 15.53 6.15 -3.86
C GLY A 149 14.18 6.68 -4.36
N CYS A 150 14.05 6.75 -5.67
CA CYS A 150 12.87 7.25 -6.35
C CYS A 150 12.24 6.20 -7.25
N SER A 151 10.91 6.23 -7.37
CA SER A 151 10.13 5.34 -8.22
C SER A 151 10.46 5.47 -9.71
N PHE A 152 10.99 6.57 -10.18
CA PHE A 152 11.45 6.71 -11.58
C PHE A 152 12.52 5.67 -11.92
N SER A 153 13.28 5.21 -10.94
CA SER A 153 14.28 4.18 -11.11
C SER A 153 13.69 2.84 -11.58
N PHE A 154 12.47 2.48 -11.17
CA PHE A 154 11.83 1.23 -11.59
C PHE A 154 10.95 1.38 -12.85
N ASP A 155 10.52 2.57 -13.22
CA ASP A 155 9.64 2.76 -14.39
C ASP A 155 10.30 2.26 -15.68
N HIS A 156 11.58 2.55 -15.88
CA HIS A 156 12.35 2.00 -17.01
C HIS A 156 12.48 0.48 -16.98
N LEU A 157 12.59 -0.11 -15.78
CA LEU A 157 12.66 -1.56 -15.61
C LEU A 157 11.33 -2.24 -15.93
N LEU A 158 10.21 -1.62 -15.54
CA LEU A 158 8.88 -2.08 -15.93
C LEU A 158 8.69 -2.06 -17.44
N LEU A 159 9.06 -0.96 -18.11
CA LEU A 159 9.01 -0.88 -19.58
C LEU A 159 9.89 -1.93 -20.25
N ALA A 160 11.12 -2.14 -19.78
CA ALA A 160 12.03 -3.18 -20.25
C ALA A 160 11.45 -4.60 -20.04
N SER A 161 10.56 -4.74 -19.05
CA SER A 161 9.82 -5.97 -18.77
C SER A 161 8.53 -6.11 -19.60
N ASN A 162 8.30 -5.24 -20.61
CA ASN A 162 7.09 -5.15 -21.42
C ASN A 162 5.82 -4.81 -20.63
N VAL A 163 5.92 -4.12 -19.50
CA VAL A 163 4.78 -3.57 -18.80
C VAL A 163 4.48 -2.18 -19.36
N PRO A 164 3.25 -1.90 -19.83
CA PRO A 164 2.90 -0.61 -20.41
C PRO A 164 2.65 0.42 -19.29
N VAL A 165 3.69 1.14 -18.89
CA VAL A 165 3.60 2.24 -17.91
C VAL A 165 3.03 3.48 -18.61
N ARG A 166 1.73 3.76 -18.38
CA ARG A 166 0.94 4.73 -19.16
C ARG A 166 1.55 6.13 -19.21
N HIS A 167 1.91 6.69 -18.05
CA HIS A 167 2.44 8.05 -18.00
C HIS A 167 3.76 8.20 -18.78
N MET A 168 4.63 7.18 -18.77
CA MET A 168 5.87 7.21 -19.57
C MET A 168 5.58 7.14 -21.06
N ILE A 169 4.64 6.28 -21.50
CA ILE A 169 4.24 6.16 -22.90
C ILE A 169 3.68 7.49 -23.41
N GLU A 170 2.91 8.18 -22.58
CA GLU A 170 2.28 9.48 -22.90
C GLU A 170 3.20 10.67 -22.60
N LYS A 171 4.44 10.45 -22.15
CA LYS A 171 5.43 11.48 -21.78
C LYS A 171 4.89 12.46 -20.75
N ARG A 172 4.25 11.96 -19.71
CA ARG A 172 3.68 12.70 -18.58
C ARG A 172 4.44 12.41 -17.31
N ASP A 173 4.33 13.31 -16.35
CA ASP A 173 4.78 13.04 -14.99
C ASP A 173 3.76 12.17 -14.25
N PRO A 174 4.20 11.23 -13.39
CA PRO A 174 3.29 10.35 -12.67
C PRO A 174 2.40 11.14 -11.72
N PRO A 175 1.08 10.85 -11.71
CA PRO A 175 0.16 11.44 -10.76
C PRO A 175 0.59 11.12 -9.33
N THR A 176 0.62 12.13 -8.45
CA THR A 176 1.11 11.98 -7.08
C THR A 176 0.17 12.70 -6.12
N TYR A 177 -0.20 12.02 -5.02
CA TYR A 177 -1.28 12.43 -4.12
C TYR A 177 -0.84 12.38 -2.66
N THR A 178 -1.39 13.23 -1.81
CA THR A 178 -1.39 13.03 -0.36
C THR A 178 -2.46 12.01 -0.02
N SER A 179 -2.10 10.96 0.71
CA SER A 179 -3.03 9.92 1.17
C SER A 179 -3.43 10.15 2.63
N ASP A 180 -4.37 9.34 3.13
CA ASP A 180 -4.71 9.27 4.55
C ASP A 180 -3.88 8.22 5.31
N ILE A 181 -2.84 7.64 4.70
CA ILE A 181 -1.93 6.68 5.32
C ILE A 181 -0.94 7.44 6.20
N PRO A 182 -1.08 7.43 7.54
CA PRO A 182 -0.17 8.14 8.39
C PRO A 182 1.18 7.41 8.51
N PHE A 183 2.25 8.16 8.71
CA PHE A 183 3.54 7.61 9.08
C PHE A 183 3.54 7.05 10.48
N LEU A 184 4.39 6.06 10.73
CA LEU A 184 4.83 5.71 12.08
C LEU A 184 5.68 6.88 12.60
N PRO A 185 5.20 7.65 13.60
CA PRO A 185 5.89 8.87 14.00
C PRO A 185 7.21 8.57 14.72
N GLN A 186 8.13 9.54 14.67
CA GLN A 186 9.39 9.51 15.41
C GLN A 186 9.79 10.92 15.82
N GLY A 187 10.01 11.12 17.12
CA GLY A 187 10.33 12.44 17.66
C GLY A 187 9.31 13.50 17.20
N PRO A 188 9.74 14.63 16.61
CA PRO A 188 8.84 15.65 16.11
C PRO A 188 8.22 15.32 14.74
N PHE A 189 8.68 14.25 14.08
CA PHE A 189 8.27 13.92 12.73
C PHE A 189 7.00 13.08 12.71
N ALA A 190 5.98 13.58 12.04
CA ALA A 190 4.70 12.93 11.80
C ALA A 190 4.12 13.41 10.46
N GLY A 191 2.99 12.87 10.03
CA GLY A 191 2.29 13.27 8.82
C GLY A 191 1.74 12.09 8.05
N ASN A 192 1.24 12.34 6.85
CA ASN A 192 0.67 11.34 5.97
C ASN A 192 1.60 11.08 4.77
N MET A 193 1.55 9.84 4.28
CA MET A 193 2.36 9.41 3.15
C MET A 193 1.85 10.07 1.86
N VAL A 194 2.77 10.63 1.08
CA VAL A 194 2.52 10.98 -0.31
C VAL A 194 2.75 9.73 -1.16
N VAL A 195 1.86 9.50 -2.12
CA VAL A 195 1.87 8.30 -2.96
C VAL A 195 1.87 8.67 -4.44
N SER A 196 2.59 7.91 -5.25
CA SER A 196 2.59 8.04 -6.71
C SER A 196 1.81 6.90 -7.35
N LEU A 197 0.99 7.22 -8.36
CA LEU A 197 0.12 6.29 -9.08
C LEU A 197 0.79 5.79 -10.36
N ARG A 198 0.59 4.49 -10.65
CA ARG A 198 0.75 3.91 -11.98
C ARG A 198 -0.55 3.21 -12.38
N THR A 199 -1.07 3.50 -13.55
CA THR A 199 -2.20 2.80 -14.16
C THR A 199 -1.66 1.69 -15.05
N ILE A 200 -2.01 0.44 -14.75
CA ILE A 200 -1.41 -0.75 -15.34
C ILE A 200 -2.53 -1.71 -15.76
N PRO A 201 -2.53 -2.27 -16.98
CA PRO A 201 -3.51 -3.27 -17.37
C PRO A 201 -3.50 -4.47 -16.41
N ARG A 202 -4.69 -5.00 -16.10
CA ARG A 202 -4.90 -6.08 -15.14
C ARG A 202 -3.95 -7.26 -15.32
N GLU A 203 -3.68 -7.66 -16.54
CA GLU A 203 -2.82 -8.81 -16.87
C GLU A 203 -1.35 -8.63 -16.41
N PHE A 204 -0.88 -7.38 -16.25
CA PHE A 204 0.50 -7.09 -15.85
C PHE A 204 0.67 -6.85 -14.34
N VAL A 205 -0.41 -6.74 -13.56
CA VAL A 205 -0.33 -6.35 -12.15
C VAL A 205 0.51 -7.31 -11.32
N GLN A 206 0.38 -8.63 -11.54
CA GLN A 206 1.23 -9.63 -10.89
C GLN A 206 2.71 -9.42 -11.22
N LYS A 207 3.02 -9.18 -12.49
CA LYS A 207 4.40 -8.94 -12.95
C LYS A 207 4.99 -7.66 -12.36
N VAL A 208 4.19 -6.59 -12.26
CA VAL A 208 4.60 -5.34 -11.60
C VAL A 208 4.99 -5.59 -10.16
N ALA A 209 4.17 -6.34 -9.41
CA ALA A 209 4.48 -6.67 -8.02
C ALA A 209 5.79 -7.48 -7.90
N GLU A 210 5.99 -8.46 -8.79
CA GLU A 210 7.21 -9.30 -8.81
C GLU A 210 8.47 -8.49 -9.15
N VAL A 211 8.38 -7.58 -10.12
CA VAL A 211 9.51 -6.72 -10.54
C VAL A 211 9.84 -5.69 -9.46
N CYS A 212 8.81 -5.05 -8.85
CA CYS A 212 9.06 -3.96 -7.91
C CYS A 212 9.44 -4.44 -6.51
N THR A 213 9.02 -5.63 -6.07
CA THR A 213 9.28 -6.11 -4.71
C THR A 213 10.76 -6.12 -4.33
N PRO A 214 11.70 -6.58 -5.17
CA PRO A 214 13.13 -6.53 -4.87
C PRO A 214 13.73 -5.13 -4.86
N LEU A 215 13.02 -4.13 -5.38
CA LEU A 215 13.51 -2.75 -5.50
C LEU A 215 13.26 -1.95 -4.21
N ASP A 216 13.60 -2.51 -3.05
CA ASP A 216 13.42 -1.87 -1.75
C ASP A 216 14.16 -0.53 -1.64
N PHE A 217 15.25 -0.38 -2.39
CA PHE A 217 15.99 0.88 -2.57
C PHE A 217 15.26 1.92 -3.45
N ALA A 218 14.12 1.58 -4.05
CA ALA A 218 13.28 2.45 -4.87
C ALA A 218 11.78 2.23 -4.56
N HIS A 219 11.40 2.25 -3.29
CA HIS A 219 10.06 2.04 -2.71
C HIS A 219 9.56 0.60 -2.63
N GLY A 220 10.19 -0.36 -3.30
CA GLY A 220 9.84 -1.78 -3.21
C GLY A 220 8.45 -2.13 -3.74
N ALA A 221 7.77 -3.04 -3.06
CA ALA A 221 6.41 -3.45 -3.42
C ALA A 221 5.42 -2.27 -3.35
N PRO A 222 4.35 -2.30 -4.17
CA PRO A 222 3.25 -1.34 -4.03
C PRO A 222 2.72 -1.29 -2.61
N ILE A 223 2.24 -0.13 -2.18
CA ILE A 223 1.60 0.04 -0.87
C ILE A 223 0.08 -0.11 -0.94
N HIS A 224 -0.51 0.14 -2.10
CA HIS A 224 -1.93 -0.03 -2.35
C HIS A 224 -2.18 -0.40 -3.81
N ILE A 225 -3.17 -1.25 -4.05
CA ILE A 225 -3.67 -1.61 -5.38
C ILE A 225 -5.20 -1.47 -5.36
N GLY A 226 -5.76 -0.76 -6.34
CA GLY A 226 -7.21 -0.63 -6.50
C GLY A 226 -7.75 0.76 -6.21
N ASP A 227 -8.91 0.84 -5.56
CA ASP A 227 -9.67 2.08 -5.39
C ASP A 227 -8.89 3.12 -4.57
N PRO A 228 -8.60 4.31 -5.14
CA PRO A 228 -7.88 5.39 -4.47
C PRO A 228 -8.61 5.92 -3.23
N LYS A 229 -9.93 5.83 -3.16
CA LYS A 229 -10.72 6.29 -2.01
C LYS A 229 -10.39 5.54 -0.72
N ILE A 230 -9.92 4.30 -0.84
CA ILE A 230 -9.49 3.47 0.30
C ILE A 230 -8.32 4.10 1.06
N ILE A 231 -7.50 4.88 0.37
CA ILE A 231 -6.35 5.59 0.94
C ILE A 231 -6.56 7.11 0.98
N GLY A 232 -7.83 7.55 1.01
CA GLY A 232 -8.23 8.95 1.21
C GLY A 232 -8.08 9.85 0.00
N ILE A 233 -7.91 9.30 -1.23
CA ILE A 233 -7.81 10.10 -2.45
C ILE A 233 -9.19 10.20 -3.08
N GLU A 234 -9.90 11.30 -2.84
CA GLU A 234 -11.25 11.54 -3.34
C GLU A 234 -11.26 12.03 -4.81
N ASP A 235 -10.37 12.94 -5.15
CA ASP A 235 -10.23 13.48 -6.50
C ASP A 235 -8.94 12.98 -7.16
N PHE A 236 -9.02 11.78 -7.73
CA PHE A 236 -7.85 11.18 -8.36
C PHE A 236 -7.55 11.72 -9.77
N LEU A 237 -8.51 12.43 -10.39
CA LEU A 237 -8.31 13.02 -11.72
C LEU A 237 -7.46 14.29 -11.69
N HIS A 238 -7.42 15.00 -10.55
CA HIS A 238 -6.67 16.24 -10.37
C HIS A 238 -5.62 16.07 -9.25
N PRO A 239 -4.50 15.42 -9.54
CA PRO A 239 -3.44 15.22 -8.55
C PRO A 239 -2.82 16.56 -8.14
N PRO A 240 -2.46 16.75 -6.85
CA PRO A 240 -1.76 17.94 -6.40
C PRO A 240 -0.34 18.06 -6.99
N PHE A 241 0.26 16.94 -7.44
CA PHE A 241 1.57 16.90 -8.05
C PHE A 241 1.55 16.00 -9.28
N GLY A 242 2.34 16.35 -10.30
CA GLY A 242 2.39 15.62 -11.57
C GLY A 242 1.21 15.90 -12.48
N ASP A 243 1.04 15.08 -13.49
CA ASP A 243 -0.03 15.20 -14.48
C ASP A 243 -1.23 14.36 -14.09
N GLY A 244 -2.42 14.65 -14.64
CA GLY A 244 -3.61 13.83 -14.46
C GLY A 244 -3.39 12.39 -14.96
N PRO A 245 -4.02 11.38 -14.33
CA PRO A 245 -3.81 9.99 -14.68
C PRO A 245 -4.31 9.66 -16.10
N VAL A 246 -3.54 8.84 -16.81
CA VAL A 246 -4.01 8.22 -18.06
C VAL A 246 -4.66 6.89 -17.70
N VAL A 247 -5.97 6.76 -17.89
CA VAL A 247 -6.75 5.57 -17.50
C VAL A 247 -7.39 4.96 -18.74
N ARG A 248 -7.31 3.63 -18.86
CA ARG A 248 -8.02 2.82 -19.86
C ARG A 248 -8.91 1.81 -19.16
N GLU A 249 -9.85 1.20 -19.88
CA GLU A 249 -10.96 0.40 -19.33
C GLU A 249 -10.50 -0.71 -18.36
N ASP A 250 -9.43 -1.45 -18.69
CA ASP A 250 -8.94 -2.56 -17.86
C ASP A 250 -7.77 -2.19 -16.95
N ASP A 251 -7.47 -0.90 -16.79
CA ASP A 251 -6.33 -0.47 -15.97
C ASP A 251 -6.66 -0.58 -14.48
N VAL A 252 -5.71 -1.11 -13.74
CA VAL A 252 -5.69 -1.19 -12.27
C VAL A 252 -4.83 -0.06 -11.73
N PHE A 253 -5.28 0.58 -10.67
CA PHE A 253 -4.54 1.64 -9.99
C PHE A 253 -3.57 1.05 -9.00
N ILE A 254 -2.28 1.36 -9.14
CA ILE A 254 -1.22 0.84 -8.28
C ILE A 254 -0.45 2.03 -7.70
N PHE A 255 -0.29 2.04 -6.37
CA PHE A 255 0.30 3.14 -5.64
C PHE A 255 1.57 2.71 -4.91
N TRP A 256 2.58 3.56 -4.93
CA TRP A 256 3.82 3.45 -4.16
C TRP A 256 4.01 4.66 -3.26
N GLY A 257 4.77 4.50 -2.19
CA GLY A 257 5.25 5.64 -1.44
C GLY A 257 6.08 6.56 -2.33
N CYS A 258 6.10 7.84 -2.04
CA CYS A 258 6.83 8.86 -2.80
C CYS A 258 7.73 9.69 -1.88
N GLY A 259 8.94 9.99 -2.34
CA GLY A 259 9.91 10.80 -1.59
C GLY A 259 9.48 12.26 -1.34
N ILE A 260 8.47 12.77 -2.06
CA ILE A 260 7.81 14.06 -1.74
C ILE A 260 7.23 14.04 -0.31
N SER A 261 6.99 12.87 0.26
CA SER A 261 6.64 12.68 1.67
C SER A 261 7.60 13.39 2.65
N ALA A 262 8.85 13.62 2.25
CA ALA A 262 9.80 14.38 3.06
C ALA A 262 9.31 15.81 3.36
N THR A 263 8.59 16.43 2.42
CA THR A 263 8.00 17.76 2.62
C THR A 263 6.94 17.75 3.72
N GLU A 264 6.10 16.71 3.77
CA GLU A 264 5.06 16.57 4.80
C GLU A 264 5.66 16.45 6.20
N VAL A 265 6.64 15.58 6.38
CA VAL A 265 7.25 15.37 7.71
C VAL A 265 8.11 16.55 8.15
N VAL A 266 8.77 17.24 7.22
CA VAL A 266 9.53 18.48 7.51
C VAL A 266 8.57 19.58 7.98
N THR A 267 7.44 19.75 7.29
CA THR A 267 6.42 20.74 7.68
C THR A 267 5.92 20.47 9.10
N SER A 268 5.68 19.20 9.45
CA SER A 268 5.18 18.82 10.77
C SER A 268 6.22 19.04 11.89
N ALA A 269 7.49 18.71 11.62
CA ALA A 269 8.59 18.79 12.59
C ALA A 269 9.11 20.21 12.83
N LYS A 270 8.84 21.15 11.91
CA LYS A 270 9.20 22.58 12.00
C LYS A 270 10.68 22.83 12.35
N PRO A 271 11.64 22.22 11.63
CA PRO A 271 13.04 22.54 11.82
C PRO A 271 13.31 24.00 11.50
N ARG A 272 14.31 24.62 12.18
CA ARG A 272 14.75 25.99 11.91
C ARG A 272 15.00 26.24 10.41
N ILE A 273 15.59 25.26 9.75
CA ILE A 273 15.79 25.24 8.31
C ILE A 273 15.71 23.80 7.82
N ALA A 274 15.10 23.59 6.68
CA ALA A 274 15.15 22.33 5.96
C ALA A 274 15.16 22.56 4.46
N VAL A 275 15.77 21.63 3.75
CA VAL A 275 15.75 21.62 2.29
C VAL A 275 15.23 20.29 1.81
N THR A 276 14.30 20.33 0.87
CA THR A 276 13.81 19.14 0.14
C THR A 276 13.88 19.39 -1.36
N LEU A 277 13.59 18.37 -2.15
CA LEU A 277 13.32 18.60 -3.57
C LEU A 277 12.12 19.54 -3.73
N SER A 278 12.09 20.32 -4.81
CA SER A 278 10.93 21.17 -5.09
C SER A 278 9.80 20.36 -5.73
N PRO A 279 8.60 20.29 -5.12
CA PRO A 279 7.46 19.62 -5.73
C PRO A 279 6.88 20.36 -6.95
N ARG A 280 7.31 21.60 -7.22
CA ARG A 280 6.91 22.35 -8.43
C ARG A 280 7.52 21.78 -9.71
N CYS A 281 8.68 21.13 -9.60
CA CYS A 281 9.29 20.36 -10.68
C CYS A 281 9.24 18.91 -10.26
N VAL A 282 8.19 18.21 -10.65
CA VAL A 282 8.08 16.77 -10.39
C VAL A 282 9.30 16.10 -11.00
N GLY A 283 10.09 15.41 -10.15
CA GLY A 283 11.35 14.82 -10.58
C GLY A 283 12.56 15.76 -10.49
N SER A 284 12.55 16.77 -9.61
CA SER A 284 13.78 17.50 -9.23
C SER A 284 14.62 16.59 -8.32
N LEU A 285 15.36 15.64 -8.90
CA LEU A 285 16.03 14.56 -8.20
C LEU A 285 17.56 14.65 -8.31
N PHE A 286 18.23 14.10 -7.31
CA PHE A 286 19.66 13.84 -7.35
C PHE A 286 19.92 12.58 -8.21
N ILE A 287 20.77 12.68 -9.22
CA ILE A 287 21.11 11.56 -10.10
C ILE A 287 22.41 10.91 -9.62
N THR A 288 22.34 9.62 -9.27
CA THR A 288 23.48 8.85 -8.78
C THR A 288 24.28 8.21 -9.92
N ASP A 289 25.49 7.75 -9.65
CA ASP A 289 26.31 6.94 -10.58
C ASP A 289 25.94 5.43 -10.53
N LEU A 290 24.96 5.04 -9.69
CA LEU A 290 24.56 3.64 -9.50
C LEU A 290 23.62 3.18 -10.61
N ARG A 291 23.87 1.98 -11.14
CA ARG A 291 23.00 1.34 -12.15
C ARG A 291 21.84 0.60 -11.49
N VAL A 292 20.61 0.93 -11.85
CA VAL A 292 19.40 0.28 -11.33
C VAL A 292 19.44 -1.24 -11.54
N MET A 293 19.89 -1.70 -12.71
CA MET A 293 19.96 -3.13 -13.02
C MET A 293 20.95 -3.90 -12.14
N GLU A 294 22.07 -3.29 -11.79
CA GLU A 294 23.06 -3.90 -10.91
C GLU A 294 22.49 -4.05 -9.50
N CYS A 295 21.91 -2.99 -8.94
CA CYS A 295 21.21 -3.02 -7.66
C CYS A 295 20.04 -4.03 -7.67
N TYR A 296 19.27 -4.10 -8.76
CA TYR A 296 18.17 -5.04 -8.91
C TYR A 296 18.62 -6.49 -8.89
N GLU A 297 19.64 -6.85 -9.63
CA GLU A 297 20.15 -8.24 -9.68
C GLU A 297 20.73 -8.68 -8.33
N GLU A 298 21.37 -7.79 -7.60
CA GLU A 298 21.83 -8.07 -6.21
C GLU A 298 20.64 -8.36 -5.29
N ARG A 299 19.64 -7.48 -5.24
CA ARG A 299 18.45 -7.64 -4.40
C ARG A 299 17.59 -8.83 -4.79
N LYS A 300 17.49 -9.11 -6.07
CA LYS A 300 16.76 -10.29 -6.57
C LYS A 300 17.37 -11.60 -6.09
N LYS A 301 18.69 -11.70 -6.03
CA LYS A 301 19.38 -12.87 -5.47
C LYS A 301 19.07 -13.05 -3.98
N GLU A 302 19.09 -11.96 -3.21
CA GLU A 302 18.72 -11.97 -1.79
C GLU A 302 17.25 -12.36 -1.58
N SER A 303 16.33 -11.81 -2.40
CA SER A 303 14.89 -12.10 -2.32
C SER A 303 14.57 -13.56 -2.65
N GLN A 304 15.25 -14.15 -3.63
CA GLN A 304 15.06 -15.57 -3.98
C GLN A 304 15.48 -16.51 -2.83
N GLN A 305 16.51 -16.13 -2.06
CA GLN A 305 16.94 -16.90 -0.88
C GLN A 305 15.90 -16.82 0.26
N ASN A 306 15.15 -15.74 0.35
CA ASN A 306 14.18 -15.48 1.42
C ASN A 306 12.74 -15.88 1.08
N HIS A 307 12.47 -16.55 -0.04
CA HIS A 307 11.13 -16.98 -0.49
C HIS A 307 10.06 -15.87 -0.53
N LEU A 308 10.46 -14.63 -0.78
CA LEU A 308 9.56 -13.49 -0.93
C LEU A 308 8.98 -13.43 -2.35
N SER A 309 8.01 -14.28 -2.64
CA SER A 309 7.24 -14.21 -3.88
C SER A 309 5.89 -13.57 -3.61
N PRO A 310 5.66 -12.30 -3.98
CA PRO A 310 4.37 -11.68 -3.79
C PRO A 310 3.33 -12.27 -4.75
N LYS A 311 2.09 -12.37 -4.27
CA LYS A 311 0.92 -12.75 -5.08
C LYS A 311 -0.10 -11.65 -5.08
N VAL A 312 -0.54 -11.26 -6.28
CA VAL A 312 -1.68 -10.37 -6.43
C VAL A 312 -2.96 -11.21 -6.48
N VAL A 313 -3.89 -10.90 -5.60
CA VAL A 313 -5.19 -11.58 -5.54
C VAL A 313 -6.28 -10.56 -5.77
N PHE A 314 -7.09 -10.78 -6.82
CA PHE A 314 -8.26 -9.94 -7.09
C PHE A 314 -9.43 -10.37 -6.23
N LEU A 315 -10.01 -9.43 -5.49
CA LEU A 315 -11.10 -9.67 -4.55
C LEU A 315 -12.46 -9.75 -5.25
N SER A 316 -12.59 -9.12 -6.44
CA SER A 316 -13.81 -9.12 -7.25
C SER A 316 -13.48 -9.19 -8.74
N GLU A 317 -14.48 -9.24 -9.58
CA GLU A 317 -14.31 -9.11 -11.04
C GLU A 317 -13.82 -7.71 -11.44
N SER A 318 -14.14 -6.69 -10.65
CA SER A 318 -13.62 -5.35 -10.89
C SER A 318 -12.10 -5.30 -10.70
N PRO A 319 -11.36 -4.74 -11.67
CA PRO A 319 -9.91 -4.62 -11.59
C PRO A 319 -9.42 -3.70 -10.46
N GLN A 320 -10.32 -2.89 -9.89
CA GLN A 320 -10.01 -1.95 -8.82
C GLN A 320 -9.84 -2.63 -7.44
N PHE A 321 -10.21 -3.91 -7.31
CA PHE A 321 -10.14 -4.61 -6.03
C PHE A 321 -9.15 -5.76 -6.08
N ALA A 322 -7.91 -5.45 -5.72
CA ALA A 322 -6.81 -6.40 -5.63
C ALA A 322 -6.04 -6.24 -4.31
N SER A 323 -5.29 -7.24 -3.94
CA SER A 323 -4.38 -7.21 -2.80
C SER A 323 -3.10 -7.98 -3.09
N LEU A 324 -2.01 -7.59 -2.44
CA LEU A 324 -0.71 -8.27 -2.49
C LEU A 324 -0.53 -9.15 -1.25
N VAL A 325 -0.25 -10.44 -1.44
CA VAL A 325 -0.10 -11.41 -0.35
C VAL A 325 1.23 -12.13 -0.49
N SER A 326 1.96 -12.32 0.62
CA SER A 326 3.19 -13.08 0.59
C SER A 326 2.93 -14.57 0.35
N GLN A 327 3.85 -15.24 -0.36
CA GLN A 327 3.75 -16.69 -0.57
C GLN A 327 3.74 -17.43 0.77
N GLN A 328 4.52 -17.00 1.74
CA GLN A 328 4.55 -17.60 3.07
C GLN A 328 3.17 -17.56 3.76
N ALA A 329 2.43 -16.45 3.66
CA ALA A 329 1.07 -16.37 4.22
C ALA A 329 0.12 -17.32 3.50
N ILE A 330 0.23 -17.46 2.16
CA ILE A 330 -0.57 -18.40 1.38
C ILE A 330 -0.27 -19.84 1.82
N ASP A 331 0.99 -20.20 1.99
CA ASP A 331 1.42 -21.54 2.39
C ASP A 331 0.93 -21.88 3.80
N GLN A 332 1.01 -20.95 4.76
CA GLN A 332 0.49 -21.13 6.12
C GLN A 332 -1.04 -21.34 6.12
N ILE A 333 -1.78 -20.54 5.37
CA ILE A 333 -3.24 -20.68 5.23
C ILE A 333 -3.59 -22.03 4.60
N THR A 334 -2.84 -22.43 3.56
CA THR A 334 -3.05 -23.68 2.84
C THR A 334 -2.73 -24.89 3.71
N ALA A 335 -1.63 -24.85 4.46
CA ALA A 335 -1.25 -25.92 5.40
C ALA A 335 -2.32 -26.12 6.48
N LYS A 336 -2.79 -25.01 7.09
CA LYS A 336 -3.85 -25.06 8.10
C LYS A 336 -5.17 -25.57 7.54
N ARG A 337 -5.54 -25.17 6.32
CA ARG A 337 -6.71 -25.70 5.62
C ARG A 337 -6.61 -27.22 5.44
N ASN A 338 -5.45 -27.71 4.98
CA ASN A 338 -5.24 -29.14 4.73
C ASN A 338 -5.26 -29.96 6.03
N GLU A 339 -4.70 -29.42 7.12
CA GLU A 339 -4.78 -30.05 8.46
C GLU A 339 -6.23 -30.24 8.87
N LEU A 340 -7.07 -29.20 8.76
CA LEU A 340 -8.48 -29.24 9.14
C LEU A 340 -9.31 -30.14 8.22
N ILE A 341 -9.06 -30.15 6.92
CA ILE A 341 -9.69 -31.11 6.00
C ILE A 341 -9.36 -32.53 6.43
N SER A 342 -8.10 -32.84 6.79
CA SER A 342 -7.72 -34.15 7.30
C SER A 342 -8.43 -34.53 8.61
N GLN A 343 -8.66 -33.58 9.50
CA GLN A 343 -9.41 -33.79 10.74
C GLN A 343 -10.90 -34.05 10.46
N ILE A 344 -11.51 -33.31 9.53
CA ILE A 344 -12.91 -33.49 9.11
C ILE A 344 -13.09 -34.81 8.39
N GLN A 345 -12.18 -35.20 7.49
CA GLN A 345 -12.24 -36.49 6.78
C GLN A 345 -12.14 -37.71 7.72
N LYS A 346 -11.49 -37.56 8.87
CA LYS A 346 -11.43 -38.56 9.91
C LYS A 346 -12.72 -38.66 10.72
N SER A 347 -13.59 -37.65 10.66
CA SER A 347 -14.79 -37.53 11.50
C SER A 347 -16.13 -37.61 10.73
N THR A 348 -16.13 -37.31 9.41
CA THR A 348 -17.38 -37.31 8.59
C THR A 348 -17.07 -37.47 7.11
N ASP A 349 -17.98 -38.06 6.34
CA ASP A 349 -17.94 -38.16 4.88
C ASP A 349 -18.04 -36.79 4.19
N GLY A 350 -16.93 -36.32 3.71
CA GLY A 350 -16.68 -35.61 2.50
C GLY A 350 -17.44 -34.35 2.09
N VAL A 351 -17.20 -33.17 2.68
CA VAL A 351 -17.41 -31.90 1.95
C VAL A 351 -16.05 -31.30 1.59
N VAL A 352 -15.67 -31.41 0.32
CA VAL A 352 -14.47 -30.78 -0.23
C VAL A 352 -14.76 -29.29 -0.49
N GLN A 353 -14.04 -28.40 0.19
CA GLN A 353 -14.19 -26.96 -0.03
C GLN A 353 -13.45 -26.50 -1.32
N PRO A 354 -14.03 -25.56 -2.10
CA PRO A 354 -13.39 -25.02 -3.29
C PRO A 354 -12.03 -24.38 -2.99
N THR A 355 -11.05 -24.65 -3.82
CA THR A 355 -9.68 -24.11 -3.71
C THR A 355 -9.72 -22.58 -3.83
N GLY A 356 -9.10 -21.87 -2.88
CA GLY A 356 -9.01 -20.40 -2.91
C GLY A 356 -10.09 -19.65 -2.13
N SER A 357 -11.20 -20.28 -1.76
CA SER A 357 -12.30 -19.61 -1.03
C SER A 357 -11.87 -19.12 0.35
N LEU A 358 -11.04 -19.88 1.05
CA LEU A 358 -10.52 -19.49 2.37
C LEU A 358 -9.66 -18.24 2.29
N LEU A 359 -8.71 -18.20 1.34
CA LEU A 359 -7.85 -17.04 1.15
C LEU A 359 -8.69 -15.80 0.78
N LYS A 360 -9.63 -15.94 -0.15
CA LYS A 360 -10.50 -14.84 -0.57
C LYS A 360 -11.35 -14.30 0.59
N SER A 361 -11.94 -15.19 1.38
CA SER A 361 -12.73 -14.82 2.57
C SER A 361 -11.88 -14.10 3.63
N ALA A 362 -10.69 -14.62 3.91
CA ALA A 362 -9.76 -14.02 4.84
C ALA A 362 -9.29 -12.63 4.37
N MET A 363 -9.09 -12.45 3.07
CA MET A 363 -8.74 -11.15 2.48
C MET A 363 -9.87 -10.14 2.61
N PHE A 364 -11.11 -10.52 2.33
CA PHE A 364 -12.27 -9.65 2.52
C PHE A 364 -12.35 -9.14 3.96
N LEU A 365 -12.19 -10.04 4.93
CA LEU A 365 -12.23 -9.69 6.34
C LEU A 365 -11.01 -8.88 6.78
N SER A 366 -9.82 -9.18 6.29
CA SER A 366 -8.61 -8.44 6.64
C SER A 366 -8.66 -6.98 6.15
N HIS A 367 -9.27 -6.74 4.98
CA HIS A 367 -9.45 -5.39 4.43
C HIS A 367 -10.63 -4.62 5.04
N ALA A 368 -11.64 -5.31 5.57
CA ALA A 368 -12.81 -4.66 6.14
C ALA A 368 -12.45 -3.86 7.39
N SER A 369 -12.95 -2.64 7.52
CA SER A 369 -12.92 -1.85 8.75
C SER A 369 -14.08 -2.19 9.67
N SER A 370 -15.23 -2.57 9.10
CA SER A 370 -16.40 -3.05 9.83
C SER A 370 -16.97 -4.32 9.22
N VAL A 371 -17.48 -5.20 10.08
CA VAL A 371 -18.00 -6.52 9.70
C VAL A 371 -19.38 -6.72 10.30
N ALA A 372 -20.37 -6.99 9.45
CA ALA A 372 -21.68 -7.43 9.89
C ALA A 372 -21.73 -8.96 9.94
N ILE A 373 -22.13 -9.54 11.08
CA ILE A 373 -22.33 -10.99 11.26
C ILE A 373 -23.81 -11.26 11.31
N VAL A 374 -24.34 -11.92 10.29
CA VAL A 374 -25.76 -12.28 10.17
C VAL A 374 -25.97 -13.69 10.73
N THR A 375 -26.89 -13.84 11.67
CA THR A 375 -27.24 -15.13 12.26
C THR A 375 -28.72 -15.17 12.67
N GLU A 376 -29.39 -16.28 12.38
CA GLU A 376 -30.83 -16.45 12.66
C GLU A 376 -31.10 -17.17 14.01
N GLY A 377 -30.07 -17.47 14.78
CA GLY A 377 -30.24 -18.25 16.01
C GLY A 377 -29.13 -18.04 17.04
N VAL A 378 -29.36 -18.65 18.20
CA VAL A 378 -28.43 -18.68 19.34
C VAL A 378 -28.08 -20.13 19.72
N LYS A 379 -28.10 -21.04 18.74
CA LYS A 379 -27.66 -22.44 18.98
C LYS A 379 -26.16 -22.45 19.28
N MET A 380 -25.74 -23.43 20.06
CA MET A 380 -24.36 -23.57 20.53
C MET A 380 -23.32 -23.38 19.40
N ARG A 381 -23.48 -24.07 18.27
CA ARG A 381 -22.57 -23.97 17.13
C ARG A 381 -22.51 -22.57 16.49
N GLN A 382 -23.62 -21.84 16.49
CA GLN A 382 -23.66 -20.46 16.00
C GLN A 382 -22.94 -19.52 16.96
N LEU A 383 -23.14 -19.69 18.27
CA LEU A 383 -22.44 -18.94 19.30
C LEU A 383 -20.91 -19.18 19.22
N GLU A 384 -20.48 -20.44 19.07
CA GLU A 384 -19.09 -20.82 18.88
C GLU A 384 -18.47 -20.10 17.65
N ALA A 385 -19.16 -20.17 16.52
CA ALA A 385 -18.71 -19.58 15.27
C ALA A 385 -18.54 -18.05 15.39
N VAL A 386 -19.55 -17.37 15.94
CA VAL A 386 -19.54 -15.92 16.09
C VAL A 386 -18.44 -15.46 17.05
N VAL A 387 -18.29 -16.12 18.21
CA VAL A 387 -17.26 -15.75 19.20
C VAL A 387 -15.86 -15.97 18.65
N CYS A 388 -15.62 -17.11 17.99
CA CYS A 388 -14.33 -17.41 17.38
C CYS A 388 -13.93 -16.35 16.36
N LEU A 389 -14.83 -16.00 15.45
CA LEU A 389 -14.56 -14.99 14.44
C LEU A 389 -14.43 -13.59 15.06
N ALA A 390 -15.38 -13.21 15.95
CA ALA A 390 -15.37 -11.91 16.59
C ALA A 390 -14.08 -11.64 17.36
N LYS A 391 -13.57 -12.65 18.09
CA LYS A 391 -12.30 -12.53 18.81
C LYS A 391 -11.14 -12.16 17.89
N ALA A 392 -11.02 -12.82 16.74
CA ALA A 392 -9.97 -12.52 15.75
C ALA A 392 -10.15 -11.14 15.11
N LEU A 393 -11.38 -10.71 14.83
CA LEU A 393 -11.69 -9.42 14.23
C LEU A 393 -11.47 -8.26 15.22
N LEU A 394 -11.87 -8.42 16.48
CA LEU A 394 -11.63 -7.43 17.54
C LEU A 394 -10.13 -7.24 17.82
N ALA A 395 -9.34 -8.32 17.77
CA ALA A 395 -7.88 -8.23 17.88
C ALA A 395 -7.24 -7.44 16.73
N GLN A 396 -7.95 -7.27 15.62
CA GLN A 396 -7.57 -6.44 14.47
C GLN A 396 -8.26 -5.07 14.50
N GLU A 397 -8.84 -4.68 15.64
CA GLU A 397 -9.53 -3.39 15.86
C GLU A 397 -10.68 -3.11 14.89
N LYS A 398 -11.35 -4.18 14.40
CA LYS A 398 -12.50 -4.03 13.51
C LYS A 398 -13.78 -3.81 14.29
N GLU A 399 -14.68 -2.99 13.74
CA GLU A 399 -16.03 -2.82 14.27
C GLU A 399 -16.90 -4.03 13.91
N ILE A 400 -17.65 -4.57 14.87
CA ILE A 400 -18.51 -5.74 14.65
C ILE A 400 -19.94 -5.40 15.01
N THR A 401 -20.86 -5.76 14.11
CA THR A 401 -22.29 -5.67 14.34
C THR A 401 -22.94 -7.04 14.08
N ILE A 402 -23.60 -7.60 15.09
CA ILE A 402 -24.41 -8.82 14.94
C ILE A 402 -25.81 -8.42 14.48
N LEU A 403 -26.23 -8.98 13.36
CA LEU A 403 -27.55 -8.81 12.78
C LEU A 403 -28.36 -10.09 12.99
N THR A 404 -29.51 -9.99 13.69
CA THR A 404 -30.31 -11.16 14.05
C THR A 404 -31.80 -10.84 14.08
N SER A 405 -32.66 -11.85 14.27
CA SER A 405 -34.10 -11.60 14.42
C SER A 405 -34.41 -10.87 15.73
N GLU A 406 -35.45 -10.01 15.71
CA GLU A 406 -35.84 -9.21 16.87
C GLU A 406 -36.12 -10.07 18.12
N SER A 407 -36.61 -11.28 17.91
CA SER A 407 -36.96 -12.21 19.00
C SER A 407 -35.77 -12.70 19.82
N ILE A 408 -34.55 -12.68 19.28
CA ILE A 408 -33.35 -13.23 19.92
C ILE A 408 -32.25 -12.20 20.19
N VAL A 409 -32.52 -10.91 19.96
CA VAL A 409 -31.58 -9.83 20.26
C VAL A 409 -31.19 -9.83 21.75
N SER A 410 -32.16 -10.01 22.63
CA SER A 410 -31.92 -10.05 24.08
C SER A 410 -31.05 -11.24 24.51
N GLU A 411 -31.20 -12.39 23.85
CA GLU A 411 -30.39 -13.60 24.12
C GLU A 411 -28.94 -13.37 23.70
N TRP A 412 -28.71 -12.73 22.54
CA TRP A 412 -27.37 -12.34 22.10
C TRP A 412 -26.71 -11.35 23.07
N TRP A 413 -27.43 -10.33 23.53
CA TRP A 413 -26.91 -9.40 24.54
C TRP A 413 -26.54 -10.09 25.84
N ALA A 414 -27.39 -10.98 26.34
CA ALA A 414 -27.12 -11.75 27.57
C ALA A 414 -25.88 -12.65 27.41
N PHE A 415 -25.68 -13.24 26.24
CA PHE A 415 -24.52 -14.07 25.95
C PHE A 415 -23.23 -13.24 25.83
N LEU A 416 -23.24 -12.11 25.09
CA LEU A 416 -22.08 -11.24 24.93
C LEU A 416 -21.64 -10.64 26.27
N ASN A 417 -22.57 -10.22 27.12
CA ASN A 417 -22.26 -9.72 28.46
C ASN A 417 -21.56 -10.80 29.33
N LYS A 418 -21.92 -12.07 29.17
CA LYS A 418 -21.19 -13.17 29.84
C LYS A 418 -19.77 -13.34 29.29
N CYS A 419 -19.60 -13.24 27.98
CA CYS A 419 -18.28 -13.30 27.36
C CYS A 419 -17.38 -12.13 27.81
N GLU A 420 -17.94 -10.95 27.92
CA GLU A 420 -17.25 -9.77 28.42
C GLU A 420 -16.85 -9.91 29.89
N ALA A 421 -17.80 -10.32 30.74
CA ALA A 421 -17.54 -10.53 32.17
C ALA A 421 -16.44 -11.58 32.45
N LYS A 422 -16.23 -12.53 31.51
CA LYS A 422 -15.16 -13.52 31.56
C LYS A 422 -13.88 -13.12 30.83
N GLY A 423 -13.81 -11.89 30.28
CA GLY A 423 -12.65 -11.37 29.56
C GLY A 423 -12.39 -12.06 28.20
N ILE A 424 -13.38 -12.74 27.62
CA ILE A 424 -13.24 -13.45 26.34
C ILE A 424 -13.37 -12.51 25.16
N LEU A 425 -14.31 -11.56 25.26
CA LEU A 425 -14.55 -10.52 24.27
C LEU A 425 -14.43 -9.14 24.93
N GLN A 426 -13.96 -8.15 24.17
CA GLN A 426 -13.97 -6.75 24.59
C GLN A 426 -15.34 -6.12 24.27
N LYS A 427 -15.69 -5.05 24.96
CA LYS A 427 -16.96 -4.33 24.79
C LYS A 427 -16.98 -3.49 23.50
N CYS A 428 -17.10 -4.13 22.32
CA CYS A 428 -17.12 -3.43 21.03
C CYS A 428 -18.03 -4.09 20.00
N ILE A 429 -18.97 -4.96 20.46
CA ILE A 429 -19.88 -5.65 19.55
C ILE A 429 -21.27 -5.08 19.73
N SER A 430 -21.88 -4.57 18.68
CA SER A 430 -23.28 -4.14 18.64
C SER A 430 -24.17 -5.26 18.17
N VAL A 431 -25.41 -5.33 18.68
CA VAL A 431 -26.45 -6.26 18.24
C VAL A 431 -27.65 -5.49 17.77
N THR A 432 -28.16 -5.81 16.60
CA THR A 432 -29.31 -5.13 15.99
C THR A 432 -30.27 -6.12 15.35
N SER A 433 -31.58 -5.79 15.38
CA SER A 433 -32.59 -6.63 14.75
C SER A 433 -32.63 -6.48 13.24
N LEU A 434 -32.73 -7.62 12.55
CA LEU A 434 -33.05 -7.71 11.12
C LEU A 434 -34.55 -7.54 10.92
N LYS A 435 -35.04 -6.35 10.54
CA LYS A 435 -36.33 -6.22 9.86
C LYS A 435 -36.08 -6.29 8.37
N ALA A 436 -36.85 -7.09 7.65
CA ALA A 436 -36.60 -7.52 6.27
C ALA A 436 -36.33 -6.42 5.20
N HIS A 437 -36.52 -5.14 5.53
CA HIS A 437 -36.19 -4.00 4.68
C HIS A 437 -35.32 -2.95 5.38
N ALA A 438 -34.87 -3.18 6.62
CA ALA A 438 -34.22 -2.18 7.45
C ALA A 438 -32.71 -2.44 7.70
N VAL A 439 -32.15 -3.51 7.17
CA VAL A 439 -30.74 -3.88 7.39
C VAL A 439 -29.81 -2.76 6.94
N VAL A 440 -30.13 -2.16 5.81
CA VAL A 440 -29.39 -1.06 5.23
C VAL A 440 -29.41 0.19 6.11
N GLN A 441 -30.61 0.53 6.64
CA GLN A 441 -30.75 1.69 7.53
C GLN A 441 -30.13 1.46 8.91
N SER A 442 -30.09 0.21 9.40
CA SER A 442 -29.53 -0.13 10.70
C SER A 442 -27.99 -0.14 10.72
N LEU A 443 -27.36 -0.43 9.59
CA LEU A 443 -25.89 -0.38 9.45
C LEU A 443 -25.35 1.05 9.36
N GLY A 444 -26.23 2.02 9.09
CA GLY A 444 -25.90 3.44 9.07
C GLY A 444 -24.99 3.89 7.92
N PRO A 445 -24.83 5.21 7.73
CA PRO A 445 -24.06 5.77 6.63
C PRO A 445 -22.58 5.34 6.61
N ARG A 446 -21.98 5.08 7.79
CA ARG A 446 -20.57 4.68 7.91
C ARG A 446 -20.30 3.31 7.30
N PHE A 447 -21.25 2.38 7.39
CA PHE A 447 -21.07 1.04 6.85
C PHE A 447 -21.10 1.04 5.32
N PHE A 448 -21.85 1.94 4.71
CA PHE A 448 -21.98 2.04 3.25
C PHE A 448 -21.06 3.08 2.61
N SER A 449 -20.48 3.98 3.40
CA SER A 449 -19.53 4.99 2.88
C SER A 449 -18.13 4.45 2.58
N SER A 450 -17.80 3.26 3.09
CA SER A 450 -16.51 2.62 2.90
C SER A 450 -16.65 1.40 1.99
N SER A 451 -15.92 1.38 0.89
CA SER A 451 -15.85 0.27 -0.07
C SER A 451 -15.25 -1.02 0.51
N LEU A 452 -14.83 -1.02 1.79
CA LEU A 452 -14.07 -2.09 2.45
C LEU A 452 -14.86 -2.84 3.53
N ASN A 453 -16.15 -2.92 3.44
CA ASN A 453 -16.95 -3.65 4.44
C ASN A 453 -17.29 -5.05 4.00
N SER A 454 -17.47 -5.95 4.95
CA SER A 454 -17.80 -7.34 4.70
C SER A 454 -18.99 -7.81 5.52
N VAL A 455 -19.75 -8.74 4.94
CA VAL A 455 -20.87 -9.42 5.60
C VAL A 455 -20.52 -10.89 5.76
N VAL A 456 -20.71 -11.40 6.96
CA VAL A 456 -20.54 -12.82 7.29
C VAL A 456 -21.91 -13.40 7.65
N THR A 457 -22.34 -14.45 6.94
CA THR A 457 -23.55 -15.20 7.28
C THR A 457 -23.15 -16.47 8.01
N VAL A 458 -23.76 -16.75 9.17
CA VAL A 458 -23.55 -17.96 9.97
C VAL A 458 -24.79 -18.83 9.91
N ASN A 459 -24.65 -20.04 9.39
CA ASN A 459 -25.77 -20.98 9.27
C ASN A 459 -26.05 -21.76 10.57
N LYS A 460 -27.05 -22.63 10.54
CA LYS A 460 -27.49 -23.42 11.72
C LYS A 460 -26.46 -24.45 12.19
N GLU A 461 -25.58 -24.86 11.30
CA GLU A 461 -24.48 -25.79 11.53
C GLU A 461 -23.25 -25.11 12.14
N GLY A 462 -23.24 -23.76 12.21
CA GLY A 462 -22.14 -22.96 12.70
C GLY A 462 -21.00 -22.78 11.69
N THR A 463 -21.23 -23.07 10.41
CA THR A 463 -20.32 -22.68 9.33
C THR A 463 -20.65 -21.28 8.81
N LEU A 464 -19.67 -20.62 8.20
CA LEU A 464 -19.85 -19.25 7.75
C LEU A 464 -19.53 -19.06 6.26
N ALA A 465 -20.21 -18.09 5.65
CA ALA A 465 -19.94 -17.59 4.31
C ALA A 465 -19.59 -16.10 4.41
N VAL A 466 -18.54 -15.69 3.73
CA VAL A 466 -18.06 -14.30 3.73
C VAL A 466 -18.34 -13.67 2.37
N GLN A 467 -19.00 -12.52 2.42
CA GLN A 467 -19.27 -11.68 1.25
C GLN A 467 -18.65 -10.30 1.46
N SER A 468 -17.96 -9.79 0.46
CA SER A 468 -17.53 -8.39 0.47
C SER A 468 -18.59 -7.51 -0.16
N MET A 469 -18.82 -6.35 0.43
CA MET A 469 -19.63 -5.31 -0.21
C MET A 469 -19.02 -4.85 -1.53
N LEU A 470 -17.72 -5.06 -1.72
CA LEU A 470 -16.99 -4.79 -2.97
C LEU A 470 -17.44 -5.68 -4.14
N SER A 471 -17.92 -6.89 -3.86
CA SER A 471 -18.37 -7.84 -4.90
C SER A 471 -19.79 -7.59 -5.39
N MET A 472 -20.50 -6.63 -4.82
CA MET A 472 -21.93 -6.40 -5.11
C MET A 472 -22.19 -5.37 -6.25
N GLY A 473 -21.14 -4.89 -6.92
CA GLY A 473 -21.22 -3.99 -8.08
C GLY A 473 -21.25 -2.50 -7.74
N GLU A 474 -21.02 -1.68 -8.75
CA GLU A 474 -20.85 -0.21 -8.61
C GLU A 474 -22.12 0.55 -8.16
N ASP A 475 -23.28 -0.07 -8.14
CA ASP A 475 -24.56 0.58 -7.83
C ASP A 475 -25.06 0.31 -6.40
N ILE A 476 -24.18 0.51 -5.41
CA ILE A 476 -24.58 0.56 -3.99
C ILE A 476 -25.54 1.74 -3.71
N ARG A 477 -25.74 2.64 -4.67
CA ARG A 477 -26.69 3.75 -4.54
C ARG A 477 -28.16 3.31 -4.47
N ASP A 478 -28.49 2.10 -4.94
CA ASP A 478 -29.83 1.52 -4.79
C ASP A 478 -29.85 0.42 -3.72
N VAL A 479 -29.55 0.81 -2.51
CA VAL A 479 -29.38 -0.04 -1.31
C VAL A 479 -30.65 -0.83 -0.95
N ASN A 480 -31.80 -0.50 -1.56
CA ASN A 480 -33.09 -1.14 -1.31
C ASN A 480 -33.19 -2.59 -1.85
N GLN A 481 -32.19 -3.08 -2.59
CA GLN A 481 -32.19 -4.40 -3.20
C GLN A 481 -31.15 -5.39 -2.64
N ILE A 482 -30.33 -5.01 -1.65
CA ILE A 482 -29.32 -5.91 -1.10
C ILE A 482 -29.98 -6.93 -0.18
N ASN A 483 -30.13 -8.15 -0.65
CA ASN A 483 -30.58 -9.28 0.18
C ASN A 483 -29.37 -9.85 0.97
N ILE A 484 -29.09 -9.27 2.12
CA ILE A 484 -27.96 -9.68 3.00
C ILE A 484 -28.25 -11.04 3.65
N ALA A 485 -29.52 -11.46 3.72
CA ALA A 485 -29.93 -12.69 4.41
C ALA A 485 -29.74 -13.98 3.58
N ALA A 486 -29.49 -13.88 2.28
CA ALA A 486 -29.29 -15.04 1.42
C ALA A 486 -27.89 -15.00 0.79
N PRO A 487 -26.93 -15.82 1.25
CA PRO A 487 -25.70 -16.01 0.51
C PRO A 487 -26.03 -16.53 -0.89
N ASN A 488 -25.25 -16.10 -1.90
CA ASN A 488 -25.37 -16.60 -3.26
C ASN A 488 -25.48 -18.12 -3.28
N GLU A 489 -26.26 -18.71 -4.20
CA GLU A 489 -26.41 -20.16 -4.35
C GLU A 489 -25.08 -20.92 -4.43
N ASN A 490 -24.01 -20.22 -4.82
CA ASN A 490 -22.62 -20.71 -4.87
C ASN A 490 -21.79 -20.34 -3.63
N ALA A 491 -22.40 -19.95 -2.51
CA ALA A 491 -21.66 -19.58 -1.31
C ALA A 491 -20.83 -20.75 -0.78
N CYS A 492 -19.55 -20.49 -0.55
CA CYS A 492 -18.67 -21.45 0.07
C CYS A 492 -18.80 -21.37 1.60
N TRP A 493 -19.28 -22.42 2.23
CA TRP A 493 -19.40 -22.52 3.69
C TRP A 493 -18.09 -23.00 4.31
N LEU A 494 -17.51 -22.17 5.18
CA LEU A 494 -16.19 -22.34 5.75
C LEU A 494 -16.26 -22.58 7.27
N ASP A 495 -15.27 -23.28 7.81
CA ASP A 495 -15.08 -23.39 9.24
C ASP A 495 -14.66 -22.04 9.85
N PRO A 496 -15.33 -21.56 10.92
CA PRO A 496 -15.05 -20.27 11.53
C PRO A 496 -13.62 -20.10 12.04
N SER A 497 -13.03 -21.17 12.59
CA SER A 497 -11.66 -21.11 13.11
C SER A 497 -10.64 -20.99 12.00
N MET A 498 -10.89 -21.61 10.85
CA MET A 498 -10.04 -21.47 9.66
C MET A 498 -10.06 -20.03 9.14
N VAL A 499 -11.26 -19.45 9.02
CA VAL A 499 -11.40 -18.08 8.52
C VAL A 499 -10.78 -17.09 9.50
N ALA A 500 -11.03 -17.24 10.80
CA ALA A 500 -10.42 -16.43 11.84
C ALA A 500 -8.89 -16.50 11.80
N MET A 501 -8.33 -17.70 11.74
CA MET A 501 -6.88 -17.94 11.65
C MET A 501 -6.29 -17.35 10.37
N ALA A 502 -6.91 -17.61 9.21
CA ALA A 502 -6.43 -17.12 7.94
C ALA A 502 -6.45 -15.58 7.87
N THR A 503 -7.53 -14.96 8.36
CA THR A 503 -7.66 -13.50 8.47
C THR A 503 -6.54 -12.92 9.34
N TYR A 504 -6.25 -13.58 10.46
CA TYR A 504 -5.21 -13.17 11.38
C TYR A 504 -3.80 -13.31 10.79
N ILE A 505 -3.51 -14.44 10.10
CA ILE A 505 -2.23 -14.64 9.40
C ILE A 505 -2.01 -13.55 8.34
N LEU A 506 -3.04 -13.21 7.58
CA LEU A 506 -2.96 -12.14 6.59
C LEU A 506 -2.71 -10.79 7.24
N HIS A 507 -3.42 -10.49 8.32
CA HIS A 507 -3.24 -9.22 9.04
C HIS A 507 -1.83 -9.09 9.61
N ALA A 508 -1.22 -10.17 10.06
CA ALA A 508 0.16 -10.21 10.56
C ALA A 508 1.22 -10.30 9.45
N CYS A 509 0.83 -10.44 8.18
CA CYS A 509 1.75 -10.54 7.05
C CYS A 509 2.33 -9.16 6.71
N PRO A 510 3.66 -8.93 6.77
CA PRO A 510 4.26 -7.61 6.53
C PRO A 510 3.97 -7.04 5.14
N ILE A 511 3.83 -7.89 4.12
CA ILE A 511 3.50 -7.45 2.75
C ILE A 511 2.02 -7.07 2.67
N HIS A 512 1.14 -7.92 3.15
CA HIS A 512 -0.30 -7.66 3.17
C HIS A 512 -0.67 -6.48 4.08
N ASP A 513 0.01 -6.37 5.21
CA ASP A 513 -0.18 -5.31 6.20
C ASP A 513 0.06 -3.89 5.63
N ARG A 514 0.94 -3.72 4.65
CA ARG A 514 1.10 -2.43 3.95
C ARG A 514 -0.22 -1.92 3.35
N TYR A 515 -1.16 -2.80 3.01
CA TYR A 515 -2.48 -2.45 2.50
C TYR A 515 -3.49 -2.13 3.59
N VAL A 516 -3.36 -2.79 4.74
CA VAL A 516 -4.33 -2.73 5.84
C VAL A 516 -3.92 -1.68 6.86
N ARG A 517 -2.61 -1.42 7.01
CA ARG A 517 -2.07 -0.44 7.93
C ARG A 517 -2.26 0.97 7.43
N ARG A 518 -3.38 1.52 7.71
CA ARG A 518 -3.59 2.96 7.69
C ARG A 518 -2.93 3.60 8.92
N GLY A 519 -1.60 3.43 9.07
CA GLY A 519 -0.79 4.06 10.10
C GLY A 519 -1.20 3.84 11.55
N ARG A 520 -1.94 2.79 11.84
CA ARG A 520 -2.16 2.32 13.20
C ARG A 520 -0.93 1.57 13.73
N GLY A 521 0.27 2.18 13.51
CA GLY A 521 1.58 1.62 13.77
C GLY A 521 1.70 0.86 15.07
N GLU A 522 2.77 0.09 15.22
CA GLU A 522 3.22 -0.69 16.38
C GLU A 522 2.44 -1.97 16.72
N HIS A 523 1.16 -2.10 16.33
CA HIS A 523 0.38 -3.30 16.61
C HIS A 523 0.38 -4.28 15.45
N ILE A 524 1.58 -4.79 15.07
CA ILE A 524 1.62 -6.09 14.42
C ILE A 524 1.17 -7.09 15.49
N VAL A 525 -0.12 -7.35 15.50
CA VAL A 525 -0.67 -8.40 16.36
C VAL A 525 -0.09 -9.72 15.85
N ARG A 526 0.97 -10.21 16.50
CA ARG A 526 1.49 -11.55 16.22
C ARG A 526 0.46 -12.58 16.65
N PRO A 527 0.29 -13.70 15.92
CA PRO A 527 -0.57 -14.78 16.37
C PRO A 527 -0.19 -15.19 17.78
N LYS A 528 -1.13 -15.02 18.71
CA LYS A 528 -1.00 -15.56 20.05
C LYS A 528 -1.60 -16.96 20.07
N GLU A 529 -1.05 -17.86 20.87
CA GLU A 529 -1.55 -19.25 21.01
C GLU A 529 -3.05 -19.32 21.32
N GLU A 530 -3.59 -18.35 22.03
CA GLU A 530 -5.02 -18.24 22.33
C GLU A 530 -5.95 -18.17 21.11
N PHE A 531 -5.44 -17.76 19.93
CA PHE A 531 -6.18 -17.81 18.66
C PHE A 531 -6.14 -19.18 18.01
N LEU A 532 -5.31 -20.09 18.52
CA LEU A 532 -5.23 -21.47 18.09
C LEU A 532 -6.27 -22.34 18.79
N LEU A 533 -6.95 -21.82 19.81
CA LEU A 533 -8.02 -22.53 20.50
C LEU A 533 -9.17 -22.82 19.53
N SER A 534 -9.66 -24.04 19.57
CA SER A 534 -10.85 -24.39 18.79
C SER A 534 -12.07 -23.59 19.25
N PRO A 535 -13.07 -23.33 18.38
CA PRO A 535 -14.31 -22.68 18.76
C PRO A 535 -14.96 -23.33 20.01
N LYS A 536 -14.88 -24.64 20.13
CA LYS A 536 -15.37 -25.39 21.27
C LYS A 536 -14.64 -25.03 22.57
N GLN A 537 -13.33 -24.99 22.57
CA GLN A 537 -12.52 -24.57 23.74
C GLN A 537 -12.82 -23.13 24.16
N VAL A 538 -12.94 -22.22 23.20
CA VAL A 538 -13.33 -20.82 23.49
C VAL A 538 -14.70 -20.75 24.16
N LEU A 539 -15.65 -21.57 23.70
CA LEU A 539 -16.99 -21.60 24.25
C LEU A 539 -17.06 -22.26 25.63
N GLU A 540 -16.32 -23.36 25.84
CA GLU A 540 -16.20 -24.04 27.14
C GLU A 540 -15.67 -23.04 28.19
N ILE A 541 -14.65 -22.24 27.82
CA ILE A 541 -14.15 -21.13 28.66
C ILE A 541 -15.24 -20.07 28.87
N ALA A 542 -15.99 -19.68 27.83
CA ALA A 542 -17.05 -18.68 27.89
C ALA A 542 -18.20 -19.10 28.78
N LEU A 543 -18.57 -20.37 28.76
CA LEU A 543 -19.70 -20.90 29.51
C LEU A 543 -19.32 -21.43 30.89
N GLY A 544 -18.01 -21.50 31.21
CA GLY A 544 -17.52 -21.97 32.51
C GLY A 544 -17.66 -23.45 32.70
N LYS A 545 -17.45 -24.24 31.63
CA LYS A 545 -17.42 -25.71 31.65
C LYS A 545 -15.99 -26.23 31.65
#